data_0ce0631395398d5e056e393932d704c1
#
_entry.id   0ce0631395398d5e056e393932d704c1
#
_cell.length_a   1.000
_cell.length_b   1.000
_cell.length_c   1.000
_cell.angle_alpha   90.00
_cell.angle_beta   90.00
_cell.angle_gamma   90.00
#
_symmetry.space_group_name_H-M   'P 1'
#
loop_
_entity.id
_entity.type
_entity.pdbx_description
1 polymer ?
#
loop_
_entity_poly.entity_id
_entity_poly.type
_entity_poly.pdbx_seq_one_letter_code
_entity_poly.pdbx_strand_id
1 'polypeptide(L)'
;MKQLLESGVHFGHQARRWNPKMKRFIFMERNGIHIIDLQQTLTRVEDAYAFVRDLAGNGGQILFVGTKKQAQESIAEEAKRAGMHFVNQRWLGGFLTNFVTIQKRINRLNELHERKERGDFATMPKKDAQRLEDELQHLDRYFSGVREMKRLPAALFVVDPHREHIAVEEARRLEIPIVAMVDTNCDPDLIDVIIPANDDAIRAVKLICQKMADAVIEGRSMFDASRKEATPEDMGYAPSTTASEIEGGVGVPRAKRTPRIYEPEEEEEFPIGGAAEAEKSTEETI
;
A
#
# COMPACT_ATOMS: atom_id res chain seq x y z
N MET A 1 13.91 8.06 -16.36
CA MET A 1 13.09 8.93 -17.23
C MET A 1 12.52 8.22 -18.47
N LYS A 2 13.31 7.66 -19.39
CA LYS A 2 12.79 7.04 -20.63
C LYS A 2 11.78 5.92 -20.33
N GLN A 3 12.06 5.01 -19.40
CA GLN A 3 11.16 3.94 -18.99
C GLN A 3 9.85 4.46 -18.39
N LEU A 4 9.89 5.54 -17.59
CA LEU A 4 8.69 6.16 -17.00
C LEU A 4 7.79 6.74 -18.09
N LEU A 5 8.38 7.37 -19.10
CA LEU A 5 7.63 7.94 -20.23
C LEU A 5 6.99 6.83 -21.09
N GLU A 6 7.74 5.78 -21.43
CA GLU A 6 7.28 4.66 -22.27
C GLU A 6 6.20 3.80 -21.60
N SER A 7 6.24 3.71 -20.26
CA SER A 7 5.21 2.99 -19.48
C SER A 7 3.94 3.79 -19.26
N GLY A 8 3.92 5.10 -19.59
CA GLY A 8 2.74 5.95 -19.45
C GLY A 8 2.45 6.40 -18.01
N VAL A 9 3.46 6.45 -17.15
CA VAL A 9 3.37 6.90 -15.75
C VAL A 9 2.86 8.33 -15.62
N HIS A 10 3.14 9.17 -16.63
CA HIS A 10 2.82 10.60 -16.63
C HIS A 10 1.35 10.93 -16.93
N PHE A 11 0.55 10.00 -17.40
CA PHE A 11 -0.87 10.24 -17.60
C PHE A 11 -1.62 10.15 -16.27
N GLY A 12 -2.38 11.18 -15.94
CA GLY A 12 -3.29 11.17 -14.81
C GLY A 12 -4.73 10.95 -15.25
N HIS A 13 -5.66 11.20 -14.37
CA HIS A 13 -7.09 11.12 -14.62
C HIS A 13 -7.61 12.38 -15.34
N GLN A 14 -8.87 12.30 -15.77
CA GLN A 14 -9.58 13.45 -16.37
C GLN A 14 -9.64 14.61 -15.38
N ALA A 15 -9.44 15.85 -15.88
CA ALA A 15 -9.39 17.06 -15.07
C ALA A 15 -10.60 17.22 -14.13
N ARG A 16 -11.81 16.81 -14.54
CA ARG A 16 -13.02 16.86 -13.70
C ARG A 16 -13.01 15.95 -12.47
N ARG A 17 -12.08 14.98 -12.39
CA ARG A 17 -12.00 13.99 -11.30
C ARG A 17 -10.81 14.20 -10.38
N TRP A 18 -10.07 15.26 -10.59
CA TRP A 18 -8.84 15.48 -9.85
C TRP A 18 -9.08 15.93 -8.40
N ASN A 19 -8.08 15.72 -7.58
CA ASN A 19 -8.03 16.28 -6.23
C ASN A 19 -7.17 17.56 -6.26
N PRO A 20 -7.67 18.73 -5.79
CA PRO A 20 -6.91 19.98 -5.78
C PRO A 20 -5.55 19.89 -5.06
N LYS A 21 -5.44 19.05 -4.03
CA LYS A 21 -4.19 18.82 -3.30
C LYS A 21 -3.08 18.19 -4.17
N MET A 22 -3.45 17.54 -5.27
CA MET A 22 -2.51 16.99 -6.25
C MET A 22 -1.91 18.05 -7.20
N LYS A 23 -2.35 19.33 -7.14
CA LYS A 23 -1.87 20.43 -7.99
C LYS A 23 -0.35 20.50 -8.06
N ARG A 24 0.33 20.29 -6.93
CA ARG A 24 1.80 20.33 -6.84
C ARG A 24 2.53 19.25 -7.65
N PHE A 25 1.85 18.16 -8.02
CA PHE A 25 2.41 17.06 -8.80
C PHE A 25 1.96 17.05 -10.26
N ILE A 26 1.12 18.02 -10.66
CA ILE A 26 0.59 18.15 -12.02
C ILE A 26 1.46 19.14 -12.78
N PHE A 27 2.02 18.70 -13.90
CA PHE A 27 2.81 19.54 -14.80
C PHE A 27 1.93 20.44 -15.65
N MET A 28 0.88 19.87 -16.29
CA MET A 28 -0.06 20.59 -17.14
C MET A 28 -1.34 19.78 -17.38
N GLU A 29 -2.32 20.43 -17.97
CA GLU A 29 -3.50 19.76 -18.53
C GLU A 29 -3.39 19.70 -20.06
N ARG A 30 -3.72 18.56 -20.64
CA ARG A 30 -3.77 18.36 -22.09
C ARG A 30 -4.97 17.51 -22.47
N ASN A 31 -5.82 18.00 -23.35
CA ASN A 31 -7.04 17.32 -23.83
C ASN A 31 -7.97 16.86 -22.68
N GLY A 32 -8.10 17.65 -21.61
CA GLY A 32 -8.94 17.33 -20.46
C GLY A 32 -8.36 16.22 -19.54
N ILE A 33 -7.07 15.90 -19.70
CA ILE A 33 -6.34 14.93 -18.87
C ILE A 33 -5.16 15.67 -18.22
N HIS A 34 -4.97 15.45 -16.91
CA HIS A 34 -3.80 15.95 -16.21
C HIS A 34 -2.55 15.14 -16.56
N ILE A 35 -1.45 15.84 -16.74
CA ILE A 35 -0.12 15.23 -16.94
C ILE A 35 0.68 15.41 -15.66
N ILE A 36 1.13 14.30 -15.12
CA ILE A 36 1.95 14.26 -13.90
C ILE A 36 3.39 14.67 -14.24
N ASP A 37 4.02 15.40 -13.32
CA ASP A 37 5.41 15.82 -13.45
C ASP A 37 6.36 14.64 -13.21
N LEU A 38 6.96 14.14 -14.29
CA LEU A 38 7.88 13.00 -14.25
C LEU A 38 9.19 13.29 -13.49
N GLN A 39 9.62 14.54 -13.38
CA GLN A 39 10.82 14.88 -12.62
C GLN A 39 10.56 14.62 -11.13
N GLN A 40 9.42 15.11 -10.64
CA GLN A 40 8.99 14.81 -9.27
C GLN A 40 8.75 13.32 -9.06
N THR A 41 8.11 12.64 -10.03
CA THR A 41 7.91 11.19 -9.94
C THR A 41 9.24 10.45 -9.77
N LEU A 42 10.29 10.81 -10.53
CA LEU A 42 11.59 10.17 -10.44
C LEU A 42 12.18 10.30 -9.03
N THR A 43 12.26 11.53 -8.52
CA THR A 43 12.77 11.81 -7.17
C THR A 43 11.97 11.05 -6.11
N ARG A 44 10.64 11.05 -6.22
CA ARG A 44 9.77 10.36 -5.25
C ARG A 44 9.88 8.84 -5.31
N VAL A 45 10.13 8.28 -6.49
CA VAL A 45 10.43 6.83 -6.62
C VAL A 45 11.76 6.49 -5.95
N GLU A 46 12.79 7.35 -6.08
CA GLU A 46 14.07 7.17 -5.42
C GLU A 46 13.96 7.27 -3.90
N ASP A 47 13.21 8.25 -3.39
CA ASP A 47 12.89 8.39 -1.95
C ASP A 47 12.16 7.14 -1.41
N ALA A 48 11.15 6.68 -2.16
CA ALA A 48 10.37 5.48 -1.81
C ALA A 48 11.24 4.22 -1.84
N TYR A 49 12.11 4.10 -2.83
CA TYR A 49 13.07 3.00 -2.96
C TYR A 49 13.99 2.92 -1.74
N ALA A 50 14.60 4.04 -1.37
CA ALA A 50 15.48 4.12 -0.21
C ALA A 50 14.73 3.75 1.09
N PHE A 51 13.52 4.30 1.29
CA PHE A 51 12.68 3.99 2.45
C PHE A 51 12.35 2.51 2.57
N VAL A 52 11.90 1.90 1.46
CA VAL A 52 11.51 0.47 1.39
C VAL A 52 12.72 -0.43 1.61
N ARG A 53 13.88 -0.11 0.98
CA ARG A 53 15.13 -0.83 1.13
C ARG A 53 15.60 -0.83 2.60
N ASP A 54 15.63 0.33 3.22
CA ASP A 54 16.11 0.49 4.59
C ASP A 54 15.18 -0.23 5.58
N LEU A 55 13.87 -0.20 5.34
CA LEU A 55 12.90 -0.94 6.14
C LEU A 55 13.09 -2.47 6.02
N ALA A 56 13.28 -2.97 4.79
CA ALA A 56 13.57 -4.37 4.53
C ALA A 56 14.94 -4.81 5.09
N GLY A 57 15.93 -3.90 5.05
CA GLY A 57 17.25 -4.07 5.64
C GLY A 57 17.25 -4.19 7.17
N ASN A 58 16.18 -3.74 7.82
CA ASN A 58 15.93 -3.94 9.24
C ASN A 58 15.04 -5.16 9.54
N GLY A 59 14.81 -6.04 8.55
CA GLY A 59 13.96 -7.22 8.69
C GLY A 59 12.45 -6.91 8.71
N GLY A 60 12.05 -5.69 8.31
CA GLY A 60 10.65 -5.29 8.18
C GLY A 60 9.96 -6.02 7.02
N GLN A 61 8.70 -6.40 7.22
CA GLN A 61 7.85 -6.98 6.18
C GLN A 61 6.94 -5.90 5.59
N ILE A 62 6.80 -5.89 4.27
CA ILE A 62 5.97 -4.93 3.54
C ILE A 62 4.79 -5.68 2.96
N LEU A 63 3.58 -5.14 3.17
CA LEU A 63 2.37 -5.66 2.59
C LEU A 63 2.03 -4.90 1.31
N PHE A 64 2.01 -5.60 0.18
CA PHE A 64 1.64 -5.05 -1.12
C PHE A 64 0.12 -5.10 -1.29
N VAL A 65 -0.50 -3.96 -1.58
CA VAL A 65 -1.96 -3.82 -1.67
C VAL A 65 -2.35 -3.19 -3.00
N GLY A 66 -3.22 -3.87 -3.75
CA GLY A 66 -3.77 -3.32 -4.99
C GLY A 66 -4.85 -4.22 -5.56
N THR A 67 -6.10 -3.82 -5.36
CA THR A 67 -7.28 -4.60 -5.80
C THR A 67 -7.81 -4.18 -7.17
N LYS A 68 -7.21 -3.14 -7.77
CA LYS A 68 -7.53 -2.67 -9.12
C LYS A 68 -7.13 -3.75 -10.15
N LYS A 69 -7.99 -4.03 -11.13
CA LYS A 69 -7.73 -5.09 -12.12
C LYS A 69 -6.36 -4.95 -12.81
N GLN A 70 -5.94 -3.70 -13.05
CA GLN A 70 -4.66 -3.37 -13.67
C GLN A 70 -3.45 -3.66 -12.76
N ALA A 71 -3.67 -3.73 -11.43
CA ALA A 71 -2.62 -3.94 -10.42
C ALA A 71 -2.54 -5.37 -9.90
N GLN A 72 -3.63 -6.14 -9.96
CA GLN A 72 -3.76 -7.45 -9.32
C GLN A 72 -2.63 -8.43 -9.66
N GLU A 73 -2.29 -8.54 -10.94
CA GLU A 73 -1.25 -9.46 -11.41
C GLU A 73 0.14 -8.97 -11.02
N SER A 74 0.43 -7.69 -11.29
CA SER A 74 1.74 -7.08 -10.96
C SER A 74 2.04 -7.12 -9.47
N ILE A 75 1.06 -6.84 -8.62
CA ILE A 75 1.17 -6.92 -7.16
C ILE A 75 1.51 -8.35 -6.72
N ALA A 76 0.79 -9.35 -7.24
CA ALA A 76 1.02 -10.74 -6.86
C ALA A 76 2.38 -11.28 -7.35
N GLU A 77 2.76 -10.95 -8.59
CA GLU A 77 4.02 -11.36 -9.19
C GLU A 77 5.22 -10.78 -8.43
N GLU A 78 5.22 -9.47 -8.23
CA GLU A 78 6.35 -8.75 -7.65
C GLU A 78 6.48 -8.97 -6.13
N ALA A 79 5.36 -9.06 -5.41
CA ALA A 79 5.40 -9.41 -3.99
C ALA A 79 5.94 -10.83 -3.76
N LYS A 80 5.51 -11.81 -4.58
CA LYS A 80 6.07 -13.18 -4.53
C LYS A 80 7.56 -13.19 -4.85
N ARG A 81 8.00 -12.44 -5.87
CA ARG A 81 9.42 -12.32 -6.24
C ARG A 81 10.26 -11.77 -5.09
N ALA A 82 9.73 -10.79 -4.35
CA ALA A 82 10.38 -10.21 -3.18
C ALA A 82 10.22 -11.03 -1.89
N GLY A 83 9.43 -12.11 -1.90
CA GLY A 83 9.10 -12.90 -0.71
C GLY A 83 8.30 -12.11 0.33
N MET A 84 7.43 -11.21 -0.14
CA MET A 84 6.55 -10.38 0.67
C MET A 84 5.09 -10.78 0.52
N HIS A 85 4.27 -10.32 1.46
CA HIS A 85 2.84 -10.58 1.48
C HIS A 85 2.08 -9.61 0.56
N PHE A 86 0.92 -10.04 0.06
CA PHE A 86 0.10 -9.19 -0.79
C PHE A 86 -1.40 -9.42 -0.63
N VAL A 87 -2.19 -8.37 -0.94
CA VAL A 87 -3.64 -8.40 -1.07
C VAL A 87 -4.00 -7.81 -2.43
N ASN A 88 -4.49 -8.66 -3.36
CA ASN A 88 -4.77 -8.26 -4.74
C ASN A 88 -6.22 -8.46 -5.18
N GLN A 89 -7.11 -9.02 -4.35
CA GLN A 89 -8.51 -9.24 -4.73
C GLN A 89 -9.43 -8.21 -4.10
N ARG A 90 -9.54 -8.21 -2.80
CA ARG A 90 -10.36 -7.28 -2.04
C ARG A 90 -9.77 -7.11 -0.65
N TRP A 91 -9.65 -5.86 -0.21
CA TRP A 91 -9.35 -5.56 1.18
C TRP A 91 -10.57 -5.88 2.05
N LEU A 92 -10.38 -6.69 3.07
CA LEU A 92 -11.42 -7.00 4.04
C LEU A 92 -11.30 -6.01 5.21
N GLY A 93 -12.39 -5.32 5.53
CA GLY A 93 -12.40 -4.40 6.67
C GLY A 93 -11.99 -5.11 7.96
N GLY A 94 -11.12 -4.47 8.75
CA GLY A 94 -10.52 -5.05 9.94
C GLY A 94 -9.28 -5.91 9.68
N PHE A 95 -8.73 -5.86 8.44
CA PHE A 95 -7.57 -6.70 8.09
C PHE A 95 -6.36 -6.43 8.98
N LEU A 96 -6.08 -5.17 9.30
CA LEU A 96 -5.02 -4.79 10.23
C LEU A 96 -5.55 -4.55 11.64
N THR A 97 -6.66 -3.82 11.77
CA THR A 97 -7.23 -3.42 13.07
C THR A 97 -7.83 -4.57 13.86
N ASN A 98 -8.24 -5.66 13.19
CA ASN A 98 -8.73 -6.89 13.81
C ASN A 98 -7.91 -8.10 13.35
N PHE A 99 -6.58 -7.96 13.38
CA PHE A 99 -5.64 -8.96 12.85
C PHE A 99 -5.79 -10.34 13.50
N VAL A 100 -6.15 -10.38 14.78
CA VAL A 100 -6.40 -11.66 15.48
C VAL A 100 -7.50 -12.49 14.80
N THR A 101 -8.58 -11.85 14.36
CA THR A 101 -9.66 -12.52 13.62
C THR A 101 -9.21 -12.95 12.23
N ILE A 102 -8.45 -12.09 11.52
CA ILE A 102 -7.87 -12.43 10.23
C ILE A 102 -6.93 -13.63 10.35
N GLN A 103 -6.09 -13.67 11.38
CA GLN A 103 -5.18 -14.78 11.63
C GLN A 103 -5.90 -16.11 11.87
N LYS A 104 -7.05 -16.10 12.55
CA LYS A 104 -7.91 -17.30 12.68
C LYS A 104 -8.39 -17.80 11.32
N ARG A 105 -8.72 -16.89 10.37
CA ARG A 105 -9.12 -17.25 9.01
C ARG A 105 -7.95 -17.81 8.19
N ILE A 106 -6.76 -17.21 8.33
CA ILE A 106 -5.53 -17.71 7.71
C ILE A 106 -5.19 -19.12 8.25
N ASN A 107 -5.28 -19.33 9.56
CA ASN A 107 -5.05 -20.66 10.15
C ASN A 107 -6.06 -21.69 9.63
N ARG A 108 -7.34 -21.28 9.47
CA ARG A 108 -8.36 -22.16 8.88
C ARG A 108 -8.05 -22.51 7.42
N LEU A 109 -7.55 -21.54 6.63
CA LEU A 109 -7.08 -21.79 5.27
C LEU A 109 -5.95 -22.84 5.26
N ASN A 110 -4.96 -22.69 6.13
CA ASN A 110 -3.84 -23.62 6.24
C ASN A 110 -4.30 -25.02 6.63
N GLU A 111 -5.20 -25.13 7.62
CA GLU A 111 -5.82 -26.41 8.02
C GLU A 111 -6.52 -27.11 6.84
N LEU A 112 -7.30 -26.35 6.05
CA LEU A 112 -8.01 -26.92 4.91
C LEU A 112 -7.05 -27.39 3.80
N HIS A 113 -5.97 -26.66 3.54
CA HIS A 113 -4.91 -27.11 2.62
C HIS A 113 -4.26 -28.41 3.09
N GLU A 114 -3.85 -28.48 4.35
CA GLU A 114 -3.25 -29.69 4.95
C GLU A 114 -4.19 -30.90 4.88
N ARG A 115 -5.48 -30.70 5.16
CA ARG A 115 -6.49 -31.75 5.05
C ARG A 115 -6.69 -32.23 3.63
N LYS A 116 -6.65 -31.31 2.64
CA LYS A 116 -6.72 -31.65 1.23
C LYS A 116 -5.51 -32.45 0.77
N GLU A 117 -4.29 -32.05 1.20
CA GLU A 117 -3.04 -32.73 0.90
C GLU A 117 -2.97 -34.13 1.50
N ARG A 118 -3.53 -34.33 2.71
CA ARG A 118 -3.65 -35.67 3.34
C ARG A 118 -4.70 -36.57 2.68
N GLY A 119 -5.53 -36.02 1.79
CA GLY A 119 -6.58 -36.79 1.14
C GLY A 119 -7.87 -36.96 1.96
N ASP A 120 -8.02 -36.22 3.06
CA ASP A 120 -9.18 -36.34 3.97
C ASP A 120 -10.51 -36.11 3.23
N PHE A 121 -10.53 -35.28 2.19
CA PHE A 121 -11.73 -34.97 1.39
C PHE A 121 -12.23 -36.17 0.58
N ALA A 122 -11.35 -37.10 0.19
CA ALA A 122 -11.71 -38.31 -0.54
C ALA A 122 -12.44 -39.37 0.34
N THR A 123 -12.22 -39.30 1.66
CA THR A 123 -12.82 -40.28 2.63
C THR A 123 -14.17 -39.81 3.18
N MET A 124 -14.59 -38.55 2.86
CA MET A 124 -15.83 -37.96 3.37
C MET A 124 -17.01 -38.16 2.41
N PRO A 125 -18.26 -38.01 2.91
CA PRO A 125 -19.42 -37.89 2.04
C PRO A 125 -19.26 -36.76 1.03
N LYS A 126 -19.63 -37.01 -0.22
CA LYS A 126 -19.44 -36.08 -1.34
C LYS A 126 -19.93 -34.65 -1.06
N LYS A 127 -21.06 -34.52 -0.35
CA LYS A 127 -21.64 -33.21 0.01
C LYS A 127 -20.75 -32.42 0.99
N ASP A 128 -20.16 -33.10 1.97
CA ASP A 128 -19.29 -32.46 2.97
C ASP A 128 -17.95 -32.10 2.35
N ALA A 129 -17.37 -32.97 1.51
CA ALA A 129 -16.16 -32.69 0.76
C ALA A 129 -16.34 -31.46 -0.13
N GLN A 130 -17.44 -31.35 -0.88
CA GLN A 130 -17.73 -30.19 -1.71
C GLN A 130 -17.83 -28.90 -0.89
N ARG A 131 -18.49 -28.92 0.25
CA ARG A 131 -18.60 -27.75 1.13
C ARG A 131 -17.25 -27.27 1.63
N LEU A 132 -16.34 -28.18 2.00
CA LEU A 132 -14.99 -27.83 2.41
C LEU A 132 -14.15 -27.31 1.25
N GLU A 133 -14.33 -27.85 0.06
CA GLU A 133 -13.67 -27.35 -1.15
C GLU A 133 -14.12 -25.93 -1.51
N ASP A 134 -15.42 -25.64 -1.44
CA ASP A 134 -15.96 -24.30 -1.66
C ASP A 134 -15.45 -23.32 -0.59
N GLU A 135 -15.38 -23.73 0.68
CA GLU A 135 -14.78 -22.90 1.76
C GLU A 135 -13.29 -22.62 1.47
N LEU A 136 -12.53 -23.64 1.08
CA LEU A 136 -11.12 -23.51 0.73
C LEU A 136 -10.91 -22.52 -0.41
N GLN A 137 -11.65 -22.69 -1.53
CA GLN A 137 -11.54 -21.79 -2.67
C GLN A 137 -11.89 -20.34 -2.30
N HIS A 138 -12.91 -20.16 -1.46
CA HIS A 138 -13.30 -18.83 -1.00
C HIS A 138 -12.21 -18.18 -0.15
N LEU A 139 -11.62 -18.90 0.81
CA LEU A 139 -10.55 -18.39 1.66
C LEU A 139 -9.27 -18.15 0.86
N ASP A 140 -8.90 -19.06 -0.03
CA ASP A 140 -7.70 -18.97 -0.86
C ASP A 140 -7.74 -17.73 -1.76
N ARG A 141 -8.91 -17.41 -2.31
CA ARG A 141 -9.10 -16.22 -3.12
C ARG A 141 -8.69 -14.92 -2.41
N TYR A 142 -8.93 -14.80 -1.10
CA TYR A 142 -8.67 -13.57 -0.37
C TYR A 142 -7.40 -13.58 0.46
N PHE A 143 -6.94 -14.75 0.90
CA PHE A 143 -5.85 -14.89 1.86
C PHE A 143 -4.61 -15.59 1.29
N SER A 144 -4.60 -16.04 0.04
CA SER A 144 -3.45 -16.74 -0.55
C SER A 144 -2.15 -15.93 -0.44
N GLY A 145 -2.22 -14.62 -0.65
CA GLY A 145 -1.05 -13.73 -0.60
C GLY A 145 -0.56 -13.41 0.81
N VAL A 146 -1.31 -13.76 1.85
CA VAL A 146 -0.99 -13.48 3.26
C VAL A 146 -0.94 -14.74 4.12
N ARG A 147 -0.93 -15.90 3.48
CA ARG A 147 -0.96 -17.22 4.14
C ARG A 147 0.12 -17.41 5.21
N GLU A 148 1.30 -16.85 4.99
CA GLU A 148 2.46 -16.96 5.88
C GLU A 148 2.61 -15.76 6.83
N MET A 149 1.67 -14.81 6.80
CA MET A 149 1.75 -13.60 7.59
C MET A 149 1.42 -13.86 9.05
N LYS A 150 2.42 -13.78 9.93
CA LYS A 150 2.30 -14.06 11.39
C LYS A 150 2.17 -12.79 12.24
N ARG A 151 2.54 -11.63 11.72
CA ARG A 151 2.58 -10.35 12.43
C ARG A 151 2.15 -9.22 11.50
N LEU A 152 1.78 -8.08 12.07
CA LEU A 152 1.48 -6.87 11.30
C LEU A 152 2.69 -6.44 10.45
N PRO A 153 2.45 -5.88 9.25
CA PRO A 153 3.52 -5.41 8.39
C PRO A 153 4.17 -4.15 8.96
N ALA A 154 5.44 -3.95 8.63
CA ALA A 154 6.18 -2.74 9.01
C ALA A 154 5.84 -1.54 8.13
N ALA A 155 5.36 -1.76 6.90
CA ALA A 155 4.80 -0.75 6.01
C ALA A 155 3.79 -1.37 5.03
N LEU A 156 2.93 -0.51 4.46
CA LEU A 156 2.10 -0.85 3.30
C LEU A 156 2.68 -0.22 2.04
N PHE A 157 2.68 -0.97 0.93
CA PHE A 157 2.79 -0.41 -0.41
C PHE A 157 1.43 -0.51 -1.10
N VAL A 158 0.82 0.63 -1.41
CA VAL A 158 -0.56 0.71 -1.90
C VAL A 158 -0.60 1.26 -3.32
N VAL A 159 -1.32 0.59 -4.21
CA VAL A 159 -1.65 1.09 -5.57
C VAL A 159 -3.09 1.60 -5.54
N ASP A 160 -3.31 2.85 -5.94
CA ASP A 160 -4.60 3.54 -5.90
C ASP A 160 -5.19 3.68 -4.48
N PRO A 161 -4.64 4.59 -3.65
CA PRO A 161 -5.14 4.81 -2.28
C PRO A 161 -6.58 5.31 -2.20
N HIS A 162 -7.12 5.91 -3.27
CA HIS A 162 -8.53 6.29 -3.34
C HIS A 162 -9.44 5.05 -3.33
N ARG A 163 -9.07 4.01 -4.04
CA ARG A 163 -9.79 2.73 -4.04
C ARG A 163 -9.56 1.95 -2.75
N GLU A 164 -8.35 1.95 -2.24
CA GLU A 164 -7.93 1.21 -1.04
C GLU A 164 -8.06 2.06 0.24
N HIS A 165 -9.01 3.01 0.29
CA HIS A 165 -9.17 3.94 1.41
C HIS A 165 -9.30 3.24 2.76
N ILE A 166 -9.98 2.07 2.85
CA ILE A 166 -10.10 1.31 4.09
C ILE A 166 -8.72 0.82 4.56
N ALA A 167 -7.88 0.33 3.66
CA ALA A 167 -6.53 -0.10 4.00
C ALA A 167 -5.68 1.07 4.51
N VAL A 168 -5.79 2.24 3.85
CA VAL A 168 -5.11 3.47 4.26
C VAL A 168 -5.57 3.94 5.64
N GLU A 169 -6.88 3.96 5.91
CA GLU A 169 -7.43 4.34 7.22
C GLU A 169 -6.98 3.39 8.33
N GLU A 170 -7.00 2.08 8.09
CA GLU A 170 -6.55 1.08 9.07
C GLU A 170 -5.06 1.21 9.36
N ALA A 171 -4.22 1.39 8.34
CA ALA A 171 -2.79 1.56 8.49
C ALA A 171 -2.47 2.84 9.30
N ARG A 172 -3.13 3.95 8.97
CA ARG A 172 -2.98 5.21 9.72
C ARG A 172 -3.38 5.08 11.18
N ARG A 173 -4.46 4.35 11.46
CA ARG A 173 -4.94 4.11 12.83
C ARG A 173 -3.92 3.34 13.67
N LEU A 174 -3.18 2.44 13.03
CA LEU A 174 -2.12 1.64 13.67
C LEU A 174 -0.73 2.27 13.54
N GLU A 175 -0.64 3.50 13.00
CA GLU A 175 0.63 4.20 12.75
C GLU A 175 1.61 3.43 11.86
N ILE A 176 1.09 2.55 10.97
CA ILE A 176 1.89 1.84 9.98
C ILE A 176 2.15 2.77 8.81
N PRO A 177 3.41 3.04 8.43
CA PRO A 177 3.75 3.92 7.32
C PRO A 177 3.25 3.38 5.99
N ILE A 178 2.80 4.31 5.12
CA ILE A 178 2.20 4.01 3.84
C ILE A 178 3.05 4.61 2.72
N VAL A 179 3.56 3.75 1.86
CA VAL A 179 4.12 4.10 0.55
C VAL A 179 3.02 3.89 -0.48
N ALA A 180 2.69 4.89 -1.29
CA ALA A 180 1.62 4.68 -2.27
C ALA A 180 1.92 5.28 -3.63
N MET A 181 1.44 4.58 -4.67
CA MET A 181 1.30 5.08 -6.03
C MET A 181 0.01 5.91 -6.09
N VAL A 182 0.16 7.22 -6.28
CA VAL A 182 -0.89 8.22 -6.12
C VAL A 182 -1.17 8.90 -7.45
N ASP A 183 -2.35 8.71 -8.00
CA ASP A 183 -2.81 9.40 -9.20
C ASP A 183 -3.49 10.74 -8.85
N THR A 184 -3.82 11.52 -9.84
CA THR A 184 -4.35 12.89 -9.72
C THR A 184 -5.72 13.00 -9.04
N ASN A 185 -6.45 11.89 -8.85
CA ASN A 185 -7.74 11.79 -8.16
C ASN A 185 -7.64 11.46 -6.67
N CYS A 186 -6.45 11.17 -6.16
CA CYS A 186 -6.22 10.73 -4.79
C CYS A 186 -5.93 11.89 -3.83
N ASP A 187 -6.10 11.68 -2.52
CA ASP A 187 -5.64 12.62 -1.47
C ASP A 187 -4.21 12.26 -1.03
N PRO A 188 -3.20 13.10 -1.36
CA PRO A 188 -1.82 12.83 -1.00
C PRO A 188 -1.53 12.98 0.49
N ASP A 189 -2.35 13.72 1.25
CA ASP A 189 -2.10 14.01 2.67
C ASP A 189 -2.29 12.79 3.58
N LEU A 190 -2.90 11.75 3.06
CA LEU A 190 -3.10 10.49 3.78
C LEU A 190 -1.88 9.56 3.70
N ILE A 191 -0.89 9.88 2.88
CA ILE A 191 0.23 9.00 2.50
C ILE A 191 1.54 9.57 3.03
N ASP A 192 2.38 8.72 3.60
CA ASP A 192 3.67 9.13 4.16
C ASP A 192 4.75 9.27 3.08
N VAL A 193 4.79 8.33 2.14
CA VAL A 193 5.72 8.35 0.99
C VAL A 193 4.93 8.26 -0.30
N ILE A 194 4.85 9.40 -1.00
CA ILE A 194 4.02 9.58 -2.20
C ILE A 194 4.83 9.30 -3.44
N ILE A 195 4.32 8.45 -4.33
CA ILE A 195 4.84 8.25 -5.70
C ILE A 195 3.78 8.74 -6.67
N PRO A 196 3.88 9.97 -7.20
CA PRO A 196 2.92 10.49 -8.18
C PRO A 196 3.03 9.68 -9.47
N ALA A 197 1.99 8.94 -9.83
CA ALA A 197 2.03 8.04 -10.97
C ALA A 197 0.64 7.58 -11.41
N ASN A 198 0.50 7.22 -12.67
CA ASN A 198 -0.70 6.67 -13.26
C ASN A 198 -1.00 5.25 -12.77
N ASP A 199 -2.11 5.05 -12.10
CA ASP A 199 -2.56 3.77 -11.56
C ASP A 199 -3.48 2.96 -12.51
N ASP A 200 -3.84 3.52 -13.68
CA ASP A 200 -4.67 2.86 -14.71
C ASP A 200 -3.84 2.09 -15.74
N ALA A 201 -2.60 2.48 -15.96
CA ALA A 201 -1.74 1.85 -16.96
C ALA A 201 -1.02 0.63 -16.37
N ILE A 202 -1.31 -0.57 -16.86
CA ILE A 202 -0.69 -1.84 -16.41
C ILE A 202 0.84 -1.76 -16.43
N ARG A 203 1.43 -1.15 -17.47
CA ARG A 203 2.90 -0.99 -17.58
C ARG A 203 3.46 -0.05 -16.52
N ALA A 204 2.74 1.01 -16.16
CA ALA A 204 3.14 1.95 -15.12
C ALA A 204 3.12 1.27 -13.74
N VAL A 205 2.02 0.59 -13.43
CA VAL A 205 1.86 -0.18 -12.19
C VAL A 205 2.95 -1.25 -12.09
N LYS A 206 3.18 -2.03 -13.16
CA LYS A 206 4.21 -3.08 -13.17
C LYS A 206 5.61 -2.49 -12.91
N LEU A 207 5.96 -1.37 -13.55
CA LEU A 207 7.26 -0.72 -13.38
C LEU A 207 7.48 -0.26 -11.92
N ILE A 208 6.48 0.37 -11.30
CA ILE A 208 6.60 0.85 -9.92
C ILE A 208 6.62 -0.33 -8.94
N CYS A 209 5.75 -1.33 -9.10
CA CYS A 209 5.77 -2.54 -8.28
C CYS A 209 7.12 -3.26 -8.36
N GLN A 210 7.70 -3.36 -9.58
CA GLN A 210 9.02 -3.94 -9.78
C GLN A 210 10.10 -3.18 -9.02
N LYS A 211 10.09 -1.84 -9.06
CA LYS A 211 11.06 -1.02 -8.31
C LYS A 211 10.92 -1.20 -6.80
N MET A 212 9.72 -1.28 -6.28
CA MET A 212 9.50 -1.54 -4.85
C MET A 212 9.95 -2.95 -4.45
N ALA A 213 9.71 -3.95 -5.30
CA ALA A 213 10.19 -5.30 -5.08
C ALA A 213 11.73 -5.40 -5.14
N ASP A 214 12.37 -4.67 -6.08
CA ASP A 214 13.83 -4.59 -6.16
C ASP A 214 14.43 -3.98 -4.88
N ALA A 215 13.82 -2.92 -4.35
CA ALA A 215 14.23 -2.30 -3.09
C ALA A 215 14.14 -3.28 -1.89
N VAL A 216 13.06 -4.07 -1.83
CA VAL A 216 12.89 -5.11 -0.81
C VAL A 216 13.99 -6.17 -0.92
N ILE A 217 14.28 -6.66 -2.13
CA ILE A 217 15.29 -7.70 -2.37
C ILE A 217 16.68 -7.19 -1.96
N GLU A 218 17.03 -5.96 -2.35
CA GLU A 218 18.29 -5.31 -1.95
C GLU A 218 18.39 -5.19 -0.43
N GLY A 219 17.35 -4.66 0.23
CA GLY A 219 17.33 -4.52 1.69
C GLY A 219 17.47 -5.86 2.41
N ARG A 220 16.75 -6.90 1.97
CA ARG A 220 16.88 -8.24 2.55
C ARG A 220 18.27 -8.83 2.37
N SER A 221 18.90 -8.61 1.23
CA SER A 221 20.28 -9.07 1.03
C SER A 221 21.26 -8.42 2.00
N MET A 222 21.06 -7.14 2.31
CA MET A 222 21.86 -6.41 3.33
C MET A 222 21.60 -6.98 4.73
N PHE A 223 20.34 -7.24 5.07
CA PHE A 223 19.97 -7.85 6.35
C PHE A 223 20.59 -9.23 6.54
N ASP A 224 20.54 -10.09 5.52
CA ASP A 224 21.12 -11.43 5.56
C ASP A 224 22.66 -11.40 5.62
N ALA A 225 23.30 -10.42 4.99
CA ALA A 225 24.74 -10.20 5.06
C ALA A 225 25.16 -9.77 6.49
N SER A 226 24.50 -8.76 7.04
CA SER A 226 24.80 -8.28 8.42
C SER A 226 24.57 -9.35 9.48
N ARG A 227 23.59 -10.23 9.28
CA ARG A 227 23.30 -11.35 10.19
C ARG A 227 24.35 -12.47 10.11
N LYS A 228 25.00 -12.65 8.96
CA LYS A 228 26.08 -13.64 8.78
C LYS A 228 27.41 -13.14 9.37
N GLU A 229 27.62 -11.82 9.38
CA GLU A 229 28.80 -11.18 9.95
C GLU A 229 28.73 -11.06 11.47
N ALA A 230 27.53 -11.07 12.07
CA ALA A 230 27.35 -11.11 13.52
C ALA A 230 27.83 -12.48 14.03
N THR A 231 28.99 -12.50 14.70
CA THR A 231 29.54 -13.69 15.34
C THR A 231 28.67 -14.17 16.49
N PRO A 232 28.71 -15.47 16.88
CA PRO A 232 27.92 -16.01 18.01
C PRO A 232 28.19 -15.29 19.34
N GLU A 233 29.27 -14.54 19.47
CA GLU A 233 29.63 -13.74 20.64
C GLU A 233 28.82 -12.44 20.80
N ASP A 234 28.33 -11.87 19.68
CA ASP A 234 27.45 -10.70 19.67
C ASP A 234 25.98 -11.05 19.95
N MET A 235 25.60 -12.31 19.76
CA MET A 235 24.32 -12.85 20.18
C MET A 235 24.43 -13.39 21.60
N GLY A 236 24.46 -12.51 22.62
CA GLY A 236 24.59 -12.82 24.03
C GLY A 236 23.91 -14.13 24.42
N TYR A 237 24.69 -15.22 24.53
CA TYR A 237 24.25 -16.47 25.09
C TYR A 237 24.10 -16.29 26.60
N ALA A 238 22.92 -15.89 27.03
CA ALA A 238 22.52 -16.04 28.42
C ALA A 238 22.06 -17.48 28.62
N PRO A 239 22.69 -18.26 29.56
CA PRO A 239 22.25 -19.60 29.84
C PRO A 239 20.84 -19.57 30.44
N SER A 240 20.04 -20.53 29.98
CA SER A 240 18.66 -20.84 30.37
C SER A 240 18.35 -20.57 31.84
N THR A 241 17.50 -19.61 32.14
CA THR A 241 16.70 -19.59 33.34
C THR A 241 15.24 -19.58 32.95
N THR A 242 14.57 -20.61 33.39
CA THR A 242 13.13 -20.91 33.59
C THR A 242 12.10 -19.94 32.99
N ALA A 243 11.20 -20.55 32.22
CA ALA A 243 9.97 -20.01 31.73
C ALA A 243 9.11 -19.38 32.85
N SER A 244 9.05 -18.07 32.89
CA SER A 244 7.94 -17.24 33.35
C SER A 244 8.28 -15.78 33.06
N GLU A 245 7.31 -15.09 32.45
CA GLU A 245 7.31 -13.64 32.20
C GLU A 245 8.14 -13.12 31.01
N ILE A 246 7.58 -13.18 29.80
CA ILE A 246 7.86 -12.21 28.74
C ILE A 246 6.52 -11.70 28.18
N GLU A 247 5.88 -10.81 28.92
CA GLU A 247 5.13 -9.69 28.34
C GLU A 247 6.13 -8.56 28.11
N GLY A 248 6.55 -8.39 26.91
CA GLY A 248 7.47 -7.33 26.53
C GLY A 248 7.64 -7.31 25.01
N GLY A 249 6.79 -6.55 24.32
CA GLY A 249 6.90 -6.35 22.90
C GLY A 249 8.27 -5.81 22.51
N VAL A 250 8.95 -6.50 21.60
CA VAL A 250 10.17 -6.00 20.94
C VAL A 250 9.75 -4.80 20.11
N GLY A 251 10.10 -3.60 20.57
CA GLY A 251 9.85 -2.34 19.88
C GLY A 251 10.60 -2.33 18.56
N VAL A 252 9.86 -2.42 17.47
CA VAL A 252 10.35 -2.05 16.14
C VAL A 252 10.77 -0.59 16.21
N PRO A 253 11.95 -0.17 15.74
CA PRO A 253 12.35 1.22 15.76
C PRO A 253 11.31 2.05 15.01
N ARG A 254 10.63 2.93 15.72
CA ARG A 254 9.65 3.87 15.18
C ARG A 254 10.36 4.74 14.15
N ALA A 255 10.02 4.61 12.88
CA ALA A 255 10.44 5.57 11.88
C ALA A 255 9.95 6.94 12.35
N LYS A 256 10.88 7.85 12.66
CA LYS A 256 10.56 9.23 13.04
C LYS A 256 9.79 9.83 11.87
N ARG A 257 8.51 10.12 12.08
CA ARG A 257 7.75 10.97 11.14
C ARG A 257 8.55 12.26 11.00
N THR A 258 9.02 12.55 9.80
CA THR A 258 9.51 13.88 9.48
C THR A 258 8.38 14.85 9.77
N PRO A 259 8.58 15.86 10.62
CA PRO A 259 7.55 16.84 10.86
C PRO A 259 7.19 17.47 9.51
N ARG A 260 5.90 17.50 9.17
CA ARG A 260 5.41 18.27 8.04
C ARG A 260 5.83 19.71 8.25
N ILE A 261 6.72 20.22 7.43
CA ILE A 261 6.97 21.65 7.33
C ILE A 261 5.74 22.21 6.61
N TYR A 262 4.73 22.57 7.37
CA TYR A 262 3.63 23.39 6.92
C TYR A 262 4.13 24.82 7.01
N GLU A 263 4.61 25.38 5.90
CA GLU A 263 4.69 26.82 5.72
C GLU A 263 3.28 27.30 5.40
N PRO A 264 2.65 28.13 6.25
CA PRO A 264 1.40 28.78 5.89
C PRO A 264 1.67 29.72 4.74
N GLU A 265 1.10 29.42 3.55
CA GLU A 265 1.00 30.39 2.47
C GLU A 265 0.21 31.58 3.00
N GLU A 266 0.79 32.79 2.87
CA GLU A 266 0.16 34.06 3.21
C GLU A 266 -1.18 34.14 2.47
N GLU A 267 -2.26 34.37 3.23
CA GLU A 267 -3.59 34.63 2.70
C GLU A 267 -3.53 35.91 1.87
N GLU A 268 -3.53 35.79 0.54
CA GLU A 268 -3.83 36.91 -0.32
C GLU A 268 -5.30 37.32 -0.09
N GLU A 269 -5.48 38.46 0.60
CA GLU A 269 -6.74 39.14 0.76
C GLU A 269 -7.31 39.52 -0.62
N PHE A 270 -8.37 38.84 -1.03
CA PHE A 270 -9.19 39.29 -2.14
C PHE A 270 -10.03 40.49 -1.68
N PRO A 271 -9.97 41.65 -2.37
CA PRO A 271 -10.77 42.81 -2.00
C PRO A 271 -12.27 42.53 -2.27
N ILE A 272 -13.03 42.62 -1.23
CA ILE A 272 -14.51 42.64 -1.29
C ILE A 272 -14.90 43.99 -1.86
N GLY A 273 -15.22 44.06 -3.15
CA GLY A 273 -15.69 45.24 -3.85
C GLY A 273 -17.16 45.18 -4.17
N GLY A 274 -17.93 46.02 -3.49
CA GLY A 274 -19.02 46.82 -4.02
C GLY A 274 -20.37 46.14 -4.27
N ALA A 275 -21.25 46.28 -3.29
CA ALA A 275 -22.70 46.28 -3.53
C ALA A 275 -23.10 47.59 -4.26
N ALA A 276 -23.91 47.48 -5.30
CA ALA A 276 -24.78 48.54 -5.81
C ALA A 276 -25.92 47.85 -6.56
N GLU A 277 -27.02 47.87 -5.90
CA GLU A 277 -28.24 48.71 -6.17
C GLU A 277 -29.17 48.10 -7.20
N ALA A 278 -30.31 47.73 -6.66
CA ALA A 278 -31.53 47.35 -7.36
C ALA A 278 -32.15 48.58 -8.04
N GLU A 279 -32.64 48.42 -9.24
CA GLU A 279 -33.82 49.20 -9.68
C GLU A 279 -34.79 48.34 -10.49
N LYS A 280 -36.01 48.44 -9.99
CA LYS A 280 -37.28 47.96 -10.56
C LYS A 280 -37.60 48.76 -11.82
N SER A 281 -38.17 48.13 -12.81
CA SER A 281 -39.26 48.67 -13.63
C SER A 281 -39.97 47.51 -14.35
N THR A 282 -41.06 47.24 -13.87
CA THR A 282 -42.46 47.11 -14.30
C THR A 282 -42.77 47.32 -15.76
N GLU A 283 -43.61 46.36 -16.22
CA GLU A 283 -44.75 46.50 -17.15
C GLU A 283 -44.51 46.72 -18.63
N GLU A 284 -45.11 45.92 -19.35
CA GLU A 284 -46.33 45.83 -20.16
C GLU A 284 -46.06 45.46 -21.65
N THR A 285 -46.86 44.50 -22.06
CA THR A 285 -47.69 44.42 -23.28
C THR A 285 -47.06 44.34 -24.66
N ILE A 286 -47.08 43.25 -25.35
CA ILE A 286 -48.10 42.74 -26.31
C ILE A 286 -47.75 41.30 -26.67
#